data_e59e31cb703b45265c1951d2279d6829
#
_entry.id   e59e31cb703b45265c1951d2279d6829
#
_cell.length_a   1.000
_cell.length_b   1.000
_cell.length_c   1.000
_cell.angle_alpha   90.00
_cell.angle_beta   90.00
_cell.angle_gamma   90.00
#
_symmetry.space_group_name_H-M   'P 1'
#
loop_
_entity.id
_entity.type
_entity.pdbx_description
1 polymer ?
#
loop_
_entity_poly.entity_id
_entity_poly.type
_entity_poly.pdbx_seq_one_letter_code
_entity_poly.pdbx_strand_id
1 'polypeptide(L)'
;MEIEELKNIEITRLLNHLGYNPVSKNRANTQWMYHSPLREDRTPSFSVSTRKNLWNDLGAGIGGNVIDLAIQLNGNCTFHKAVTWLEEQYRLFSNSNDMEHPIKKHHVYINPQRPSASDIRDIRIVELTHKALLSYLMKRCIPLDIGMRYCKEIHYCAYGREYFGICFPNI
;
A
#
# COMPACT_ATOMS: atom_id res chain seq x y z
N MET A 1 -18.58 -8.77 8.47
CA MET A 1 -19.01 -7.81 7.42
C MET A 1 -18.73 -8.40 6.04
N GLU A 2 -19.57 -8.11 5.06
CA GLU A 2 -19.25 -8.47 3.68
C GLU A 2 -18.17 -7.55 3.10
N ILE A 3 -17.38 -8.07 2.14
CA ILE A 3 -16.27 -7.30 1.55
C ILE A 3 -16.75 -6.01 0.89
N GLU A 4 -17.94 -6.00 0.32
CA GLU A 4 -18.53 -4.83 -0.31
C GLU A 4 -18.92 -3.76 0.74
N GLU A 5 -19.36 -4.15 1.91
CA GLU A 5 -19.64 -3.23 3.02
C GLU A 5 -18.35 -2.57 3.51
N LEU A 6 -17.26 -3.34 3.59
CA LEU A 6 -15.95 -2.81 3.97
C LEU A 6 -15.42 -1.79 2.97
N LYS A 7 -15.62 -2.01 1.66
CA LYS A 7 -15.21 -1.05 0.63
C LYS A 7 -15.98 0.29 0.70
N ASN A 8 -17.17 0.28 1.29
CA ASN A 8 -17.98 1.48 1.49
C ASN A 8 -17.54 2.30 2.71
N ILE A 9 -16.63 1.82 3.54
CA ILE A 9 -16.05 2.59 4.63
C ILE A 9 -15.34 3.82 4.03
N GLU A 10 -15.75 5.01 4.44
CA GLU A 10 -15.14 6.25 3.96
C GLU A 10 -13.69 6.37 4.43
N ILE A 11 -12.77 6.48 3.48
CA ILE A 11 -11.34 6.65 3.77
C ILE A 11 -11.09 7.88 4.64
N THR A 12 -11.81 8.98 4.39
CA THR A 12 -11.69 10.21 5.19
C THR A 12 -12.09 10.01 6.64
N ARG A 13 -13.12 9.19 6.90
CA ARG A 13 -13.57 8.85 8.25
C ARG A 13 -12.55 7.96 8.96
N LEU A 14 -12.03 6.95 8.24
CA LEU A 14 -10.96 6.09 8.76
C LEU A 14 -9.71 6.89 9.11
N LEU A 15 -9.25 7.77 8.23
CA LEU A 15 -8.07 8.63 8.46
C LEU A 15 -8.28 9.54 9.67
N ASN A 16 -9.45 10.17 9.79
CA ASN A 16 -9.78 11.01 10.95
C ASN A 16 -9.76 10.21 12.26
N HIS A 17 -10.35 9.01 12.25
CA HIS A 17 -10.33 8.10 13.40
C HIS A 17 -8.88 7.74 13.81
N LEU A 18 -7.98 7.55 12.84
CA LEU A 18 -6.57 7.29 13.07
C LEU A 18 -5.76 8.55 13.43
N GLY A 19 -6.40 9.73 13.52
CA GLY A 19 -5.76 10.98 13.88
C GLY A 19 -5.13 11.76 12.74
N TYR A 20 -5.37 11.36 11.48
CA TYR A 20 -4.90 12.09 10.30
C TYR A 20 -5.95 13.11 9.85
N ASN A 21 -5.58 14.39 9.87
CA ASN A 21 -6.44 15.47 9.42
C ASN A 21 -6.01 15.97 8.03
N PRO A 22 -6.98 16.36 7.18
CA PRO A 22 -6.66 16.92 5.89
C PRO A 22 -5.97 18.28 6.02
N VAL A 23 -4.93 18.49 5.22
CA VAL A 23 -4.21 19.79 5.13
C VAL A 23 -5.00 20.77 4.27
N SER A 24 -5.62 20.28 3.20
CA SER A 24 -6.44 21.10 2.32
C SER A 24 -7.55 20.27 1.66
N LYS A 25 -8.57 20.99 1.19
CA LYS A 25 -9.72 20.43 0.46
C LYS A 25 -9.97 21.29 -0.77
N ASN A 26 -10.33 20.68 -1.89
CA ASN A 26 -10.72 21.46 -3.06
C ASN A 26 -12.09 22.15 -2.83
N ARG A 27 -12.42 23.17 -3.65
CA ARG A 27 -13.67 23.93 -3.52
C ARG A 27 -14.93 23.07 -3.58
N ALA A 28 -14.91 22.00 -4.39
CA ALA A 28 -16.03 21.07 -4.53
C ALA A 28 -16.10 20.02 -3.39
N ASN A 29 -15.17 20.04 -2.45
CA ASN A 29 -15.05 19.07 -1.34
C ASN A 29 -14.98 17.59 -1.81
N THR A 30 -14.54 17.38 -3.04
CA THR A 30 -14.44 16.05 -3.66
C THR A 30 -13.03 15.45 -3.60
N GLN A 31 -12.03 16.26 -3.26
CA GLN A 31 -10.64 15.83 -3.11
C GLN A 31 -10.00 16.51 -1.91
N TRP A 32 -9.47 15.70 -1.03
CA TRP A 32 -8.81 16.12 0.19
C TRP A 32 -7.34 15.71 0.15
N MET A 33 -6.45 16.61 0.60
CA MET A 33 -5.02 16.39 0.65
C MET A 33 -4.55 16.20 2.08
N TYR A 34 -3.67 15.25 2.29
CA TYR A 34 -3.07 14.89 3.57
C TYR A 34 -1.55 14.80 3.45
N HIS A 35 -0.85 14.91 4.56
CA HIS A 35 0.46 14.29 4.67
C HIS A 35 0.30 12.77 4.61
N SER A 36 1.23 12.07 3.99
CA SER A 36 1.12 10.62 3.83
C SER A 36 1.05 9.91 5.20
N PRO A 37 0.05 9.06 5.43
CA PRO A 37 0.00 8.21 6.62
C PRO A 37 0.95 7.02 6.53
N LEU A 38 1.59 6.81 5.37
CA LEU A 38 2.40 5.62 5.07
C LEU A 38 3.91 5.86 5.21
N ARG A 39 4.32 7.13 5.32
CA ARG A 39 5.73 7.54 5.39
C ARG A 39 5.85 8.94 5.99
N GLU A 40 7.06 9.35 6.34
CA GLU A 40 7.33 10.76 6.63
C GLU A 40 7.11 11.60 5.38
N ASP A 41 6.29 12.62 5.51
CA ASP A 41 5.89 13.50 4.41
C ASP A 41 5.97 14.96 4.84
N ARG A 42 6.86 15.74 4.23
CA ARG A 42 7.01 17.18 4.52
C ARG A 42 6.05 18.03 3.71
N THR A 43 5.65 17.53 2.54
CA THR A 43 4.74 18.22 1.62
C THR A 43 3.53 17.33 1.39
N PRO A 44 2.29 17.82 1.59
CA PRO A 44 1.09 17.01 1.40
C PRO A 44 1.05 16.37 0.02
N SER A 45 1.11 15.06 -0.03
CA SER A 45 1.17 14.29 -1.28
C SER A 45 0.21 13.10 -1.32
N PHE A 46 -0.52 12.89 -0.23
CA PHE A 46 -1.55 11.86 -0.15
C PHE A 46 -2.92 12.47 -0.43
N SER A 47 -3.57 12.06 -1.50
CA SER A 47 -4.88 12.57 -1.92
C SER A 47 -5.97 11.52 -1.73
N VAL A 48 -7.15 11.97 -1.29
CA VAL A 48 -8.36 11.14 -1.16
C VAL A 48 -9.48 11.75 -1.98
N SER A 49 -10.04 10.97 -2.89
CA SER A 49 -11.27 11.31 -3.60
C SER A 49 -12.47 10.85 -2.79
N THR A 50 -13.22 11.79 -2.23
CA THR A 50 -14.43 11.49 -1.44
C THR A 50 -15.54 10.91 -2.32
N ARG A 51 -15.62 11.34 -3.59
CA ARG A 51 -16.62 10.87 -4.56
C ARG A 51 -16.41 9.41 -4.97
N LYS A 52 -15.14 9.01 -5.16
CA LYS A 52 -14.79 7.65 -5.62
C LYS A 52 -14.43 6.72 -4.46
N ASN A 53 -14.23 7.26 -3.26
CA ASN A 53 -13.67 6.58 -2.11
C ASN A 53 -12.33 5.88 -2.43
N LEU A 54 -11.44 6.58 -3.11
CA LEU A 54 -10.12 6.12 -3.50
C LEU A 54 -9.05 7.08 -2.99
N TRP A 55 -7.88 6.55 -2.71
CA TRP A 55 -6.70 7.30 -2.31
C TRP A 55 -5.54 7.13 -3.30
N ASN A 56 -4.62 8.07 -3.29
CA ASN A 56 -3.39 8.02 -4.06
C ASN A 56 -2.27 8.75 -3.30
N ASP A 57 -1.16 8.09 -3.04
CA ASP A 57 0.07 8.69 -2.54
C ASP A 57 1.02 8.97 -3.72
N LEU A 58 1.08 10.23 -4.12
CA LEU A 58 1.91 10.67 -5.25
C LEU A 58 3.40 10.47 -4.97
N GLY A 59 3.83 10.61 -3.71
CA GLY A 59 5.23 10.44 -3.33
C GLY A 59 5.68 8.98 -3.34
N ALA A 60 4.79 8.05 -3.01
CA ALA A 60 5.06 6.62 -3.06
C ALA A 60 4.69 5.97 -4.40
N GLY A 61 3.89 6.65 -5.24
CA GLY A 61 3.40 6.11 -6.52
C GLY A 61 2.42 4.95 -6.36
N ILE A 62 1.66 4.93 -5.27
CA ILE A 62 0.69 3.88 -4.93
C ILE A 62 -0.68 4.47 -4.62
N GLY A 63 -1.72 3.67 -4.80
CA GLY A 63 -3.09 4.09 -4.50
C GLY A 63 -4.04 2.90 -4.50
N GLY A 64 -5.30 3.15 -4.16
CA GLY A 64 -6.31 2.10 -4.12
C GLY A 64 -7.57 2.48 -3.36
N ASN A 65 -8.31 1.47 -2.93
CA ASN A 65 -9.49 1.59 -2.08
C ASN A 65 -9.12 1.51 -0.59
N VAL A 66 -10.11 1.47 0.30
CA VAL A 66 -9.91 1.43 1.75
C VAL A 66 -9.20 0.15 2.22
N ILE A 67 -9.41 -0.99 1.54
CA ILE A 67 -8.75 -2.27 1.88
C ILE A 67 -7.26 -2.19 1.51
N ASP A 68 -6.95 -1.62 0.33
CA ASP A 68 -5.56 -1.39 -0.09
C ASP A 68 -4.85 -0.45 0.90
N LEU A 69 -5.55 0.58 1.40
CA LEU A 69 -5.02 1.46 2.44
C LEU A 69 -4.74 0.70 3.74
N ALA A 70 -5.66 -0.17 4.17
CA ALA A 70 -5.47 -0.99 5.36
C ALA A 70 -4.28 -1.95 5.24
N ILE A 71 -4.07 -2.54 4.06
CA ILE A 71 -2.90 -3.37 3.77
C ILE A 71 -1.61 -2.56 3.96
N GLN A 72 -1.57 -1.34 3.41
CA GLN A 72 -0.40 -0.46 3.50
C GLN A 72 -0.15 0.00 4.94
N LEU A 73 -1.19 0.46 5.65
CA LEU A 73 -1.10 0.91 7.04
C LEU A 73 -0.63 -0.19 8.00
N ASN A 74 -0.89 -1.44 7.68
CA ASN A 74 -0.48 -2.59 8.47
C ASN A 74 0.79 -3.28 7.92
N GLY A 75 1.68 -2.53 7.26
CA GLY A 75 2.98 -3.01 6.81
C GLY A 75 2.92 -4.05 5.69
N ASN A 76 2.07 -3.83 4.69
CA ASN A 76 1.82 -4.78 3.58
C ASN A 76 1.33 -6.14 4.07
N CYS A 77 0.44 -6.14 5.05
CA CYS A 77 -0.14 -7.36 5.58
C CYS A 77 -0.95 -8.13 4.53
N THR A 78 -1.33 -9.35 4.85
CA THR A 78 -2.24 -10.14 3.98
C THR A 78 -3.63 -9.51 3.93
N PHE A 79 -4.36 -9.73 2.83
CA PHE A 79 -5.73 -9.28 2.65
C PHE A 79 -6.64 -9.63 3.84
N HIS A 80 -6.57 -10.87 4.33
CA HIS A 80 -7.36 -11.31 5.47
C HIS A 80 -7.08 -10.50 6.75
N LYS A 81 -5.82 -10.22 7.05
CA LYS A 81 -5.44 -9.38 8.19
C LYS A 81 -5.95 -7.95 8.04
N ALA A 82 -5.88 -7.38 6.83
CA ALA A 82 -6.38 -6.04 6.56
C ALA A 82 -7.90 -5.96 6.75
N VAL A 83 -8.64 -6.97 6.29
CA VAL A 83 -10.10 -7.07 6.48
C VAL A 83 -10.45 -7.13 7.96
N THR A 84 -9.84 -8.03 8.72
CA THR A 84 -10.08 -8.15 10.17
C THR A 84 -9.77 -6.85 10.91
N TRP A 85 -8.66 -6.20 10.57
CA TRP A 85 -8.29 -4.92 11.15
C TRP A 85 -9.30 -3.81 10.81
N LEU A 86 -9.77 -3.74 9.55
CA LEU A 86 -10.80 -2.76 9.15
C LEU A 86 -12.13 -2.98 9.87
N GLU A 87 -12.56 -4.23 10.05
CA GLU A 87 -13.77 -4.55 10.82
C GLU A 87 -13.65 -4.08 12.27
N GLU A 88 -12.49 -4.24 12.87
CA GLU A 88 -12.21 -3.77 14.22
C GLU A 88 -12.26 -2.24 14.29
N GLN A 89 -11.56 -1.54 13.37
CA GLN A 89 -11.60 -0.07 13.31
C GLN A 89 -13.03 0.43 13.09
N TYR A 90 -13.77 -0.15 12.16
CA TYR A 90 -15.14 0.23 11.89
C TYR A 90 -16.04 0.07 13.11
N ARG A 91 -15.90 -0.99 13.86
CA ARG A 91 -16.63 -1.22 15.11
C ARG A 91 -16.32 -0.14 16.15
N LEU A 92 -15.06 0.25 16.26
CA LEU A 92 -14.62 1.28 17.21
C LEU A 92 -15.24 2.64 16.89
N PHE A 93 -15.19 3.10 15.63
CA PHE A 93 -15.75 4.41 15.30
C PHE A 93 -17.25 4.41 14.99
N SER A 94 -17.87 3.26 14.79
CA SER A 94 -19.34 3.16 14.68
C SER A 94 -20.04 3.19 16.04
N ASN A 95 -19.37 2.75 17.09
CA ASN A 95 -19.88 2.78 18.45
C ASN A 95 -19.61 4.11 19.18
N SER A 96 -18.73 4.96 18.66
CA SER A 96 -18.50 6.28 19.19
C SER A 96 -19.48 7.27 18.55
N ASN A 97 -20.62 7.52 19.21
CA ASN A 97 -21.42 8.71 18.94
C ASN A 97 -20.53 9.92 19.19
N ASP A 98 -20.22 10.65 18.13
CA ASP A 98 -19.62 11.98 18.07
C ASP A 98 -19.25 12.62 19.42
N MET A 99 -18.04 12.34 19.90
CA MET A 99 -17.31 13.22 20.81
C MET A 99 -15.82 13.08 20.52
N GLU A 100 -15.18 14.22 20.27
CA GLU A 100 -13.75 14.38 20.09
C GLU A 100 -12.96 13.68 21.20
N HIS A 101 -12.41 12.51 20.89
CA HIS A 101 -11.36 11.93 21.72
C HIS A 101 -10.04 12.01 20.95
N PRO A 102 -9.02 12.65 21.52
CA PRO A 102 -7.68 12.57 20.96
C PRO A 102 -7.17 11.13 21.17
N ILE A 103 -7.37 10.32 20.15
CA ILE A 103 -6.81 8.97 20.14
C ILE A 103 -5.30 9.11 20.16
N LYS A 104 -4.67 8.46 21.14
CA LYS A 104 -3.22 8.29 21.21
C LYS A 104 -2.75 7.90 19.82
N LYS A 105 -1.80 8.67 19.27
CA LYS A 105 -1.14 8.38 18.00
C LYS A 105 -0.78 6.90 18.00
N HIS A 106 -1.56 6.09 17.29
CA HIS A 106 -1.11 4.75 16.98
C HIS A 106 0.23 4.94 16.27
N HIS A 107 1.26 4.33 16.80
CA HIS A 107 2.50 4.18 16.07
C HIS A 107 2.13 3.48 14.78
N VAL A 108 1.97 4.27 13.73
CA VAL A 108 1.91 3.75 12.37
C VAL A 108 3.15 2.90 12.23
N TYR A 109 2.96 1.64 11.96
CA TYR A 109 4.06 0.81 11.47
C TYR A 109 4.53 1.50 10.20
N ILE A 110 5.55 2.33 10.34
CA ILE A 110 6.25 2.91 9.20
C ILE A 110 6.67 1.69 8.41
N ASN A 111 6.09 1.53 7.24
CA ASN A 111 6.55 0.54 6.28
C ASN A 111 8.07 0.65 6.27
N PRO A 112 8.83 -0.39 6.66
CA PRO A 112 10.27 -0.30 6.63
C PRO A 112 10.61 0.20 5.24
N GLN A 113 11.27 1.34 5.19
CA GLN A 113 11.71 2.04 3.99
C GLN A 113 12.04 1.03 2.90
N ARG A 114 11.72 1.34 1.64
CA ARG A 114 12.25 0.55 0.52
C ARG A 114 13.67 0.16 0.89
N PRO A 115 14.03 -1.15 0.87
CA PRO A 115 15.33 -1.57 1.32
C PRO A 115 16.37 -0.65 0.70
N SER A 116 17.15 0.04 1.52
CA SER A 116 18.30 0.74 0.99
C SER A 116 19.20 -0.32 0.35
N ALA A 117 20.04 0.06 -0.59
CA ALA A 117 20.97 -0.91 -1.20
C ALA A 117 21.79 -1.68 -0.14
N SER A 118 21.96 -1.12 1.05
CA SER A 118 22.64 -1.73 2.20
C SER A 118 21.82 -2.83 2.91
N ASP A 119 20.49 -2.84 2.75
CA ASP A 119 19.61 -3.81 3.40
C ASP A 119 19.37 -5.06 2.55
N ILE A 120 19.78 -5.02 1.28
CA ILE A 120 19.66 -6.12 0.33
C ILE A 120 20.94 -6.95 0.40
N ARG A 121 20.78 -8.24 0.68
CA ARG A 121 21.89 -9.21 0.80
C ARG A 121 21.60 -10.44 -0.05
N ASP A 122 22.63 -11.24 -0.29
CA ASP A 122 22.52 -12.54 -0.97
C ASP A 122 21.86 -12.46 -2.35
N ILE A 123 22.21 -11.42 -3.12
CA ILE A 123 21.68 -11.23 -4.47
C ILE A 123 22.21 -12.35 -5.37
N ARG A 124 21.29 -13.11 -5.95
CA ARG A 124 21.58 -14.12 -6.97
C ARG A 124 20.73 -13.83 -8.21
N ILE A 125 21.37 -13.75 -9.35
CA ILE A 125 20.72 -13.57 -10.65
C ILE A 125 20.89 -14.88 -11.43
N VAL A 126 19.76 -15.45 -11.84
CA VAL A 126 19.71 -16.73 -12.54
C VAL A 126 18.84 -16.62 -13.80
N GLU A 127 18.83 -17.66 -14.61
CA GLU A 127 17.92 -17.73 -15.75
C GLU A 127 16.45 -17.69 -15.29
N LEU A 128 15.60 -17.07 -16.08
CA LEU A 128 14.18 -16.90 -15.77
C LEU A 128 13.43 -18.23 -15.95
N THR A 129 13.23 -18.96 -14.86
CA THR A 129 12.61 -20.29 -14.87
C THR A 129 11.40 -20.40 -13.92
N HIS A 130 11.25 -19.48 -12.97
CA HIS A 130 10.20 -19.54 -11.95
C HIS A 130 8.80 -19.38 -12.57
N LYS A 131 7.94 -20.38 -12.37
CA LYS A 131 6.59 -20.46 -12.98
C LYS A 131 5.72 -19.22 -12.74
N ALA A 132 5.79 -18.62 -11.54
CA ALA A 132 5.01 -17.43 -11.23
C ALA A 132 5.48 -16.20 -12.07
N LEU A 133 6.78 -16.06 -12.31
CA LEU A 133 7.34 -14.98 -13.12
C LEU A 133 7.03 -15.17 -14.61
N LEU A 134 7.10 -16.39 -15.12
CA LEU A 134 6.67 -16.72 -16.49
C LEU A 134 5.16 -16.44 -16.68
N SER A 135 4.33 -16.85 -15.72
CA SER A 135 2.89 -16.54 -15.74
C SER A 135 2.61 -15.03 -15.68
N TYR A 136 3.41 -14.27 -14.94
CA TYR A 136 3.32 -12.82 -14.89
C TYR A 136 3.61 -12.19 -16.26
N LEU A 137 4.65 -12.63 -16.96
CA LEU A 137 4.97 -12.15 -18.31
C LEU A 137 3.82 -12.44 -19.30
N MET A 138 3.30 -13.67 -19.27
CA MET A 138 2.17 -14.04 -20.13
C MET A 138 0.93 -13.19 -19.85
N LYS A 139 0.58 -12.92 -18.58
CA LYS A 139 -0.54 -12.04 -18.22
C LYS A 139 -0.35 -10.59 -18.68
N ARG A 140 0.90 -10.17 -18.88
CA ARG A 140 1.27 -8.86 -19.44
C ARG A 140 1.39 -8.85 -20.96
N CYS A 141 1.01 -9.94 -21.62
CA CYS A 141 1.14 -10.13 -23.07
C CYS A 141 2.59 -9.97 -23.58
N ILE A 142 3.58 -10.33 -22.73
CA ILE A 142 4.99 -10.35 -23.12
C ILE A 142 5.32 -11.77 -23.58
N PRO A 143 5.73 -11.97 -24.86
CA PRO A 143 6.15 -13.26 -25.37
C PRO A 143 7.30 -13.83 -24.52
N LEU A 144 7.25 -15.13 -24.22
CA LEU A 144 8.23 -15.76 -23.33
C LEU A 144 9.65 -15.74 -23.89
N ASP A 145 9.80 -15.87 -25.20
CA ASP A 145 11.09 -15.78 -25.91
C ASP A 145 11.73 -14.40 -25.70
N ILE A 146 10.94 -13.33 -25.77
CA ILE A 146 11.37 -11.96 -25.47
C ILE A 146 11.71 -11.82 -23.98
N GLY A 147 10.83 -12.31 -23.09
CA GLY A 147 11.06 -12.27 -21.65
C GLY A 147 12.36 -12.99 -21.25
N MET A 148 12.57 -14.21 -21.74
CA MET A 148 13.77 -15.00 -21.43
C MET A 148 15.06 -14.39 -22.02
N ARG A 149 14.96 -13.66 -23.12
CA ARG A 149 16.10 -13.00 -23.76
C ARG A 149 16.57 -11.75 -23.02
N TYR A 150 15.65 -10.95 -22.49
CA TYR A 150 15.94 -9.62 -21.91
C TYR A 150 15.79 -9.55 -20.40
N CYS A 151 15.20 -10.56 -19.77
CA CYS A 151 14.99 -10.60 -18.33
C CYS A 151 15.74 -11.76 -17.69
N LYS A 152 16.12 -11.57 -16.44
CA LYS A 152 16.66 -12.62 -15.57
C LYS A 152 15.81 -12.71 -14.30
N GLU A 153 15.92 -13.79 -13.60
CA GLU A 153 15.33 -13.97 -12.30
C GLU A 153 16.32 -13.53 -11.22
N ILE A 154 15.88 -12.66 -10.33
CA ILE A 154 16.66 -12.20 -9.18
C ILE A 154 16.09 -12.79 -7.91
N HIS A 155 16.95 -13.33 -7.06
CA HIS A 155 16.67 -13.69 -5.67
C HIS A 155 17.51 -12.83 -4.76
N TYR A 156 16.92 -12.36 -3.66
CA TYR A 156 17.64 -11.54 -2.69
C TYR A 156 17.00 -11.65 -1.31
N CYS A 157 17.77 -11.41 -0.30
CA CYS A 157 17.32 -11.35 1.08
C CYS A 157 17.19 -9.88 1.51
N ALA A 158 16.04 -9.49 2.05
CA ALA A 158 15.83 -8.18 2.66
C ALA A 158 15.01 -8.34 3.94
N TYR A 159 15.42 -7.68 5.01
CA TYR A 159 14.76 -7.75 6.32
C TYR A 159 14.54 -9.17 6.84
N GLY A 160 15.51 -10.09 6.56
CA GLY A 160 15.43 -11.48 6.99
C GLY A 160 14.42 -12.34 6.25
N ARG A 161 13.93 -11.88 5.08
CA ARG A 161 13.03 -12.63 4.20
C ARG A 161 13.63 -12.76 2.81
N GLU A 162 13.36 -13.88 2.18
CA GLU A 162 13.73 -14.11 0.78
C GLU A 162 12.67 -13.52 -0.14
N TYR A 163 13.14 -12.85 -1.18
CA TYR A 163 12.34 -12.29 -2.26
C TYR A 163 12.86 -12.76 -3.59
N PHE A 164 11.99 -12.82 -4.58
CA PHE A 164 12.36 -13.09 -5.96
C PHE A 164 11.58 -12.18 -6.92
N GLY A 165 12.14 -11.91 -8.07
CA GLY A 165 11.53 -11.02 -9.05
C GLY A 165 12.19 -11.10 -10.42
N ILE A 166 11.70 -10.28 -11.34
CA ILE A 166 12.30 -10.12 -12.66
C ILE A 166 13.25 -8.93 -12.60
N CYS A 167 14.45 -9.11 -13.11
CA CYS A 167 15.41 -8.02 -13.30
C CYS A 167 15.82 -7.90 -14.77
N PHE A 168 16.27 -6.71 -15.13
CA PHE A 168 16.82 -6.39 -16.45
C PHE A 168 18.32 -6.15 -16.24
N PRO A 169 19.20 -7.06 -16.64
CA PRO A 169 20.62 -6.78 -16.56
C PRO A 169 20.95 -5.61 -17.49
N ASN A 170 21.59 -4.58 -16.94
CA ASN A 170 22.16 -3.52 -17.74
C ASN A 170 23.33 -4.13 -18.54
N ILE A 171 23.23 -4.09 -19.86
CA ILE A 171 24.28 -4.50 -20.77
C ILE A 171 25.24 -3.34 -20.97
#